data_415533b4680fc74b78bf0c797bc5590f
#
_entry.id   415533b4680fc74b78bf0c797bc5590f
#
_cell.length_a   1.000
_cell.length_b   1.000
_cell.length_c   1.000
_cell.angle_alpha   90.00
_cell.angle_beta   90.00
_cell.angle_gamma   90.00
#
_symmetry.space_group_name_H-M   'P 1'
#
loop_
_entity.id
_entity.type
_entity.pdbx_description
1 polymer ?
#
loop_
_entity_poly.entity_id
_entity_poly.type
_entity_poly.pdbx_seq_one_letter_code
_entity_poly.pdbx_strand_id
1 'polypeptide(L)'
;MANKNENVGTLNFLEEIYKNVTMGSESIINVLSKVPEGPLRDELTREINEYGEYAHKAKKMICDLGGTPKEENIMTKMSAKLGMAMNTMNDDSPEHIAQMVIEGATMGITELIRLIRENENTECSESVLKFARDIVSFEEDTVEKMKKFL
;
A
#
# COMPACT_ATOMS: atom_id res chain seq x y z
N MET A 1 -10.93 11.76 -26.36
CA MET A 1 -11.91 11.38 -25.34
C MET A 1 -11.72 9.92 -24.96
N ALA A 2 -11.52 9.65 -23.68
CA ALA A 2 -11.47 8.29 -23.20
C ALA A 2 -12.83 7.61 -23.36
N ASN A 3 -12.83 6.34 -23.77
CA ASN A 3 -14.03 5.53 -23.88
C ASN A 3 -14.63 5.32 -22.47
N LYS A 4 -15.96 5.25 -22.34
CA LYS A 4 -16.64 4.96 -21.05
C LYS A 4 -16.10 3.69 -20.39
N ASN A 5 -15.81 2.65 -21.18
CA ASN A 5 -15.27 1.38 -20.66
C ASN A 5 -13.83 1.53 -20.14
N GLU A 6 -13.01 2.34 -20.81
CA GLU A 6 -11.66 2.69 -20.35
C GLU A 6 -11.70 3.39 -19.00
N ASN A 7 -12.60 4.36 -18.83
CA ASN A 7 -12.75 5.09 -17.58
C ASN A 7 -13.21 4.19 -16.41
N VAL A 8 -14.13 3.25 -16.66
CA VAL A 8 -14.59 2.31 -15.63
C VAL A 8 -13.49 1.36 -15.21
N GLY A 9 -12.76 0.79 -16.17
CA GLY A 9 -11.62 -0.10 -15.87
C GLY A 9 -10.51 0.62 -15.13
N THR A 10 -10.17 1.83 -15.57
CA THR A 10 -9.15 2.67 -14.94
C THR A 10 -9.56 3.06 -13.52
N LEU A 11 -10.83 3.40 -13.31
CA LEU A 11 -11.37 3.77 -12.01
C LEU A 11 -11.31 2.60 -11.03
N ASN A 12 -11.72 1.40 -11.48
CA ASN A 12 -11.65 0.19 -10.65
C ASN A 12 -10.21 -0.11 -10.24
N PHE A 13 -9.27 0.01 -11.18
CA PHE A 13 -7.85 -0.20 -10.90
C PHE A 13 -7.33 0.82 -9.87
N LEU A 14 -7.67 2.09 -10.02
CA LEU A 14 -7.30 3.14 -9.07
C LEU A 14 -7.87 2.89 -7.67
N GLU A 15 -9.09 2.39 -7.58
CA GLU A 15 -9.70 2.04 -6.29
C GLU A 15 -8.92 0.91 -5.60
N GLU A 16 -8.47 -0.09 -6.35
CA GLU A 16 -7.65 -1.17 -5.83
C GLU A 16 -6.25 -0.68 -5.42
N ILE A 17 -5.65 0.23 -6.19
CA ILE A 17 -4.38 0.88 -5.82
C ILE A 17 -4.54 1.67 -4.53
N TYR A 18 -5.59 2.47 -4.43
CA TYR A 18 -5.88 3.27 -3.24
C TYR A 18 -6.02 2.39 -2.00
N LYS A 19 -6.74 1.30 -2.12
CA LYS A 19 -6.91 0.29 -1.06
C LYS A 19 -5.57 -0.30 -0.63
N ASN A 20 -4.72 -0.66 -1.59
CA ASN A 20 -3.40 -1.24 -1.34
C ASN A 20 -2.52 -0.31 -0.51
N VAL A 21 -2.37 0.94 -0.93
CA VAL A 21 -1.49 1.90 -0.23
C VAL A 21 -2.06 2.34 1.12
N THR A 22 -3.38 2.41 1.25
CA THR A 22 -4.02 2.72 2.53
C THR A 22 -3.80 1.59 3.53
N MET A 23 -3.93 0.35 3.10
CA MET A 23 -3.63 -0.82 3.94
C MET A 23 -2.17 -0.84 4.38
N GLY A 24 -1.25 -0.53 3.48
CA GLY A 24 0.18 -0.43 3.81
C GLY A 24 0.44 0.61 4.89
N SER A 25 -0.13 1.79 4.74
CA SER A 25 -0.02 2.88 5.71
C SER A 25 -0.59 2.47 7.08
N GLU A 26 -1.81 1.93 7.11
CA GLU A 26 -2.46 1.51 8.36
C GLU A 26 -1.68 0.40 9.07
N SER A 27 -1.11 -0.53 8.31
CA SER A 27 -0.29 -1.61 8.86
C SER A 27 0.91 -1.06 9.62
N ILE A 28 1.61 -0.08 9.05
CA ILE A 28 2.77 0.54 9.69
C ILE A 28 2.34 1.40 10.88
N ILE A 29 1.26 2.16 10.77
CA ILE A 29 0.73 2.97 11.88
C ILE A 29 0.44 2.08 13.09
N ASN A 30 -0.17 0.93 12.87
CA ASN A 30 -0.49 -0.01 13.93
C ASN A 30 0.77 -0.57 14.63
N VAL A 31 1.84 -0.82 13.87
CA VAL A 31 3.12 -1.30 14.42
C VAL A 31 3.84 -0.20 15.18
N LEU A 32 3.76 1.03 14.69
CA LEU A 32 4.56 2.16 15.18
C LEU A 32 4.41 2.40 16.69
N SER A 33 3.23 2.14 17.25
CA SER A 33 2.98 2.29 18.69
C SER A 33 3.85 1.37 19.56
N LYS A 34 4.38 0.30 18.99
CA LYS A 34 5.20 -0.71 19.69
C LYS A 34 6.70 -0.52 19.44
N VAL A 35 7.07 0.45 18.60
CA VAL A 35 8.47 0.70 18.23
C VAL A 35 9.03 1.83 19.07
N PRO A 36 10.08 1.58 19.88
CA PRO A 36 10.73 2.66 20.62
C PRO A 36 11.41 3.66 19.68
N GLU A 37 11.71 4.84 20.19
CA GLU A 37 12.46 5.84 19.46
C GLU A 37 13.80 5.26 18.98
N GLY A 38 14.16 5.56 17.75
CA GLY A 38 15.39 5.08 17.14
C GLY A 38 15.28 4.96 15.63
N PRO A 39 16.31 4.40 14.98
CA PRO A 39 16.39 4.33 13.51
C PRO A 39 15.22 3.61 12.84
N LEU A 40 14.72 2.52 13.42
CA LEU A 40 13.58 1.79 12.88
C LEU A 40 12.31 2.65 12.91
N ARG A 41 12.04 3.32 14.04
CA ARG A 41 10.89 4.21 14.17
C ARG A 41 10.95 5.37 13.16
N ASP A 42 12.14 5.94 12.98
CA ASP A 42 12.36 7.02 12.01
C ASP A 42 12.07 6.56 10.58
N GLU A 43 12.55 5.38 10.23
CA GLU A 43 12.30 4.80 8.91
C GLU A 43 10.80 4.52 8.70
N LEU A 44 10.13 3.90 9.67
CA LEU A 44 8.69 3.61 9.59
C LEU A 44 7.86 4.90 9.46
N THR A 45 8.28 5.97 10.13
CA THR A 45 7.63 7.27 10.01
C THR A 45 7.75 7.83 8.58
N ARG A 46 8.92 7.69 7.95
CA ARG A 46 9.11 8.06 6.54
C ARG A 46 8.22 7.23 5.62
N GLU A 47 8.15 5.93 5.86
CA GLU A 47 7.30 5.01 5.06
C GLU A 47 5.82 5.40 5.15
N ILE A 48 5.33 5.72 6.34
CA ILE A 48 3.93 6.19 6.53
C ILE A 48 3.67 7.44 5.69
N ASN A 49 4.59 8.39 5.71
CA ASN A 49 4.44 9.64 4.97
C ASN A 49 4.41 9.38 3.45
N GLU A 50 5.26 8.50 2.94
CA GLU A 50 5.27 8.16 1.51
C GLU A 50 4.01 7.40 1.10
N TYR A 51 3.57 6.43 1.88
CA TYR A 51 2.28 5.75 1.64
C TYR A 51 1.12 6.76 1.60
N GLY A 52 1.15 7.72 2.52
CA GLY A 52 0.14 8.79 2.58
C GLY A 52 0.12 9.66 1.32
N GLU A 53 1.28 9.97 0.76
CA GLU A 53 1.39 10.72 -0.49
C GLU A 53 0.83 9.94 -1.68
N TYR A 54 1.14 8.64 -1.77
CA TYR A 54 0.56 7.77 -2.80
C TYR A 54 -0.95 7.63 -2.65
N ALA A 55 -1.45 7.49 -1.44
CA ALA A 55 -2.89 7.44 -1.17
C ALA A 55 -3.58 8.74 -1.60
N HIS A 56 -3.00 9.89 -1.27
CA HIS A 56 -3.50 11.20 -1.68
C HIS A 56 -3.55 11.35 -3.20
N LYS A 57 -2.49 10.93 -3.87
CA LYS A 57 -2.41 10.97 -5.33
C LYS A 57 -3.44 10.05 -5.99
N ALA A 58 -3.61 8.84 -5.48
CA ALA A 58 -4.65 7.91 -5.96
C ALA A 58 -6.05 8.50 -5.80
N LYS A 59 -6.33 9.09 -4.64
CA LYS A 59 -7.59 9.77 -4.35
C LYS A 59 -7.87 10.90 -5.34
N LYS A 60 -6.87 11.72 -5.63
CA LYS A 60 -6.98 12.79 -6.61
C LYS A 60 -7.27 12.25 -8.01
N MET A 61 -6.57 11.21 -8.44
CA MET A 61 -6.78 10.59 -9.75
C MET A 61 -8.20 10.00 -9.87
N ILE A 62 -8.72 9.41 -8.80
CA ILE A 62 -10.11 8.90 -8.75
C ILE A 62 -11.09 10.07 -8.93
N CYS A 63 -10.91 11.16 -8.20
CA CYS A 63 -11.77 12.34 -8.30
C CYS A 63 -11.72 12.98 -9.69
N ASP A 64 -10.53 13.04 -10.29
CA ASP A 64 -10.35 13.60 -11.64
C ASP A 64 -11.11 12.80 -12.71
N LEU A 65 -11.35 11.50 -12.48
CA LEU A 65 -12.17 10.65 -13.35
C LEU A 65 -13.66 10.66 -12.98
N GLY A 66 -14.06 11.50 -12.03
CA GLY A 66 -15.45 11.62 -11.61
C GLY A 66 -15.88 10.56 -10.58
N GLY A 67 -14.94 9.77 -10.07
CA GLY A 67 -15.22 8.77 -9.03
C GLY A 67 -15.21 9.38 -7.63
N THR A 68 -15.66 8.60 -6.67
CA THR A 68 -15.60 8.96 -5.25
C THR A 68 -14.73 7.94 -4.53
N PRO A 69 -13.62 8.35 -3.88
CA PRO A 69 -12.79 7.41 -3.13
C PRO A 69 -13.60 6.77 -2.00
N LYS A 70 -13.50 5.45 -1.90
CA LYS A 70 -14.19 4.69 -0.84
C LYS A 70 -13.29 4.67 0.39
N GLU A 71 -13.56 5.54 1.35
CA GLU A 71 -12.84 5.59 2.63
C GLU A 71 -13.43 4.60 3.65
N GLU A 72 -14.67 4.19 3.47
CA GLU A 72 -15.33 3.24 4.35
C GLU A 72 -14.99 1.80 3.95
N ASN A 73 -14.71 0.95 4.94
CA ASN A 73 -14.48 -0.50 4.80
C ASN A 73 -13.18 -0.91 4.08
N ILE A 74 -12.12 -0.11 4.19
CA ILE A 74 -10.79 -0.53 3.75
C ILE A 74 -10.26 -1.66 4.64
N MET A 75 -10.84 -1.86 5.83
CA MET A 75 -10.56 -2.99 6.71
C MET A 75 -10.95 -4.32 6.02
N THR A 76 -10.02 -4.82 5.23
CA THR A 76 -10.16 -6.14 4.60
C THR A 76 -9.78 -7.23 5.60
N LYS A 77 -10.07 -8.51 5.24
CA LYS A 77 -9.63 -9.67 6.01
C LYS A 77 -8.13 -9.65 6.33
N MET A 78 -7.31 -9.02 5.46
CA MET A 78 -5.86 -8.89 5.66
C MET A 78 -5.52 -7.91 6.77
N SER A 79 -6.17 -6.75 6.83
CA SER A 79 -6.00 -5.78 7.91
C SER A 79 -6.42 -6.36 9.26
N ALA A 80 -7.50 -7.15 9.27
CA ALA A 80 -7.97 -7.84 10.48
C ALA A 80 -6.95 -8.90 10.94
N LYS A 81 -6.39 -9.70 10.02
CA LYS A 81 -5.35 -10.68 10.33
C LYS A 81 -4.10 -10.02 10.88
N LEU A 82 -3.65 -8.93 10.25
CA LEU A 82 -2.48 -8.18 10.69
C LEU A 82 -2.73 -7.57 12.08
N GLY A 83 -3.91 -6.98 12.29
CA GLY A 83 -4.31 -6.44 13.58
C GLY A 83 -4.34 -7.50 14.68
N MET A 84 -4.85 -8.70 14.39
CA MET A 84 -4.84 -9.82 15.32
C MET A 84 -3.43 -10.31 15.62
N ALA A 85 -2.60 -10.46 14.59
CA ALA A 85 -1.19 -10.86 14.75
C ALA A 85 -0.46 -9.86 15.65
N MET A 86 -0.73 -8.58 15.50
CA MET A 86 -0.12 -7.53 16.33
C MET A 86 -0.63 -7.52 17.76
N ASN A 87 -1.93 -7.74 17.98
CA ASN A 87 -2.52 -7.80 19.31
C ASN A 87 -2.04 -9.02 20.12
N THR A 88 -1.66 -10.09 19.43
CA THR A 88 -1.13 -11.32 20.03
C THR A 88 0.40 -11.40 19.99
N MET A 89 1.06 -10.37 19.49
CA MET A 89 2.51 -10.33 19.36
C MET A 89 3.19 -10.26 20.73
N ASN A 90 3.99 -11.28 21.04
CA ASN A 90 4.80 -11.33 22.26
C ASN A 90 6.21 -10.79 22.06
N ASP A 91 6.65 -10.67 20.81
CA ASP A 91 7.98 -10.19 20.42
C ASP A 91 7.85 -8.85 19.69
N ASP A 92 8.25 -7.77 20.35
CA ASP A 92 8.29 -6.42 19.79
C ASP A 92 9.72 -5.97 19.44
N SER A 93 10.64 -6.94 19.28
CA SER A 93 12.02 -6.65 18.85
C SER A 93 12.04 -5.96 17.48
N PRO A 94 13.05 -5.12 17.22
CA PRO A 94 13.21 -4.49 15.90
C PRO A 94 13.24 -5.52 14.76
N GLU A 95 13.88 -6.65 14.96
CA GLU A 95 13.98 -7.75 13.99
C GLU A 95 12.60 -8.30 13.64
N HIS A 96 11.78 -8.57 14.65
CA HIS A 96 10.44 -9.12 14.43
C HIS A 96 9.52 -8.10 13.75
N ILE A 97 9.59 -6.85 14.16
CA ILE A 97 8.82 -5.75 13.55
C ILE A 97 9.24 -5.57 12.09
N ALA A 98 10.53 -5.55 11.80
CA ALA A 98 11.04 -5.46 10.43
C ALA A 98 10.54 -6.62 9.58
N GLN A 99 10.55 -7.84 10.11
CA GLN A 99 10.03 -9.02 9.42
C GLN A 99 8.55 -8.84 9.09
N MET A 100 7.74 -8.37 10.01
CA MET A 100 6.30 -8.14 9.78
C MET A 100 6.06 -7.10 8.67
N VAL A 101 6.85 -6.03 8.66
CA VAL A 101 6.75 -4.99 7.62
C VAL A 101 7.14 -5.56 6.25
N ILE A 102 8.21 -6.36 6.18
CA ILE A 102 8.64 -7.04 4.95
C ILE A 102 7.53 -7.95 4.41
N GLU A 103 6.92 -8.74 5.27
CA GLU A 103 5.82 -9.63 4.88
C GLU A 103 4.63 -8.85 4.33
N GLY A 104 4.23 -7.79 5.02
CA GLY A 104 3.13 -6.92 4.58
C GLY A 104 3.42 -6.23 3.25
N ALA A 105 4.60 -5.65 3.09
CA ALA A 105 5.02 -5.02 1.83
C ALA A 105 5.08 -6.02 0.69
N THR A 106 5.58 -7.23 0.93
CA THR A 106 5.64 -8.29 -0.08
C THR A 106 4.24 -8.71 -0.55
N MET A 107 3.28 -8.76 0.34
CA MET A 107 1.88 -9.01 -0.02
C MET A 107 1.32 -7.87 -0.89
N GLY A 108 1.61 -6.62 -0.54
CA GLY A 108 1.22 -5.46 -1.33
C GLY A 108 1.82 -5.48 -2.73
N ILE A 109 3.11 -5.78 -2.85
CA ILE A 109 3.83 -5.92 -4.12
C ILE A 109 3.17 -6.99 -5.00
N THR A 110 2.90 -8.16 -4.43
CA THR A 110 2.29 -9.28 -5.15
C THR A 110 0.93 -8.89 -5.71
N GLU A 111 0.11 -8.25 -4.91
CA GLU A 111 -1.21 -7.79 -5.32
C GLU A 111 -1.13 -6.74 -6.43
N LEU A 112 -0.25 -5.76 -6.30
CA LEU A 112 -0.07 -4.72 -7.33
C LEU A 112 0.43 -5.30 -8.64
N ILE A 113 1.38 -6.24 -8.61
CA ILE A 113 1.87 -6.90 -9.82
C ILE A 113 0.73 -7.66 -10.51
N ARG A 114 -0.11 -8.35 -9.75
CA ARG A 114 -1.29 -9.04 -10.29
C ARG A 114 -2.23 -8.06 -10.97
N LEU A 115 -2.57 -6.96 -10.30
CA LEU A 115 -3.43 -5.91 -10.83
C LEU A 115 -2.85 -5.26 -12.10
N ILE A 116 -1.55 -5.00 -12.13
CA ILE A 116 -0.87 -4.46 -13.30
C ILE A 116 -1.02 -5.41 -14.49
N ARG A 117 -0.75 -6.70 -14.29
CA ARG A 117 -0.86 -7.71 -15.35
C ARG A 117 -2.27 -7.86 -15.87
N GLU A 118 -3.27 -7.77 -15.00
CA GLU A 118 -4.68 -7.80 -15.40
C GLU A 118 -5.09 -6.59 -16.23
N ASN A 119 -4.47 -5.45 -16.03
CA ASN A 119 -4.84 -4.18 -16.65
C ASN A 119 -3.94 -3.76 -17.83
N GLU A 120 -2.71 -4.26 -17.93
CA GLU A 120 -1.77 -3.82 -18.99
C GLU A 120 -2.19 -4.21 -20.41
N ASN A 121 -3.05 -5.21 -20.55
CA ASN A 121 -3.59 -5.65 -21.84
C ASN A 121 -5.05 -5.21 -22.06
N THR A 122 -5.55 -4.28 -21.23
CA THR A 122 -6.88 -3.72 -21.33
C THR A 122 -6.82 -2.25 -21.70
N GLU A 123 -7.97 -1.63 -21.93
CA GLU A 123 -8.09 -0.19 -22.18
C GLU A 123 -7.87 0.61 -20.87
N CYS A 124 -6.72 0.43 -20.23
CA CYS A 124 -6.36 1.17 -19.01
C CYS A 124 -5.39 2.30 -19.37
N SER A 125 -5.49 3.41 -18.64
CA SER A 125 -4.59 4.56 -18.80
C SER A 125 -3.14 4.19 -18.50
N GLU A 126 -2.21 4.53 -19.41
CA GLU A 126 -0.76 4.35 -19.20
C GLU A 126 -0.25 5.10 -17.98
N SER A 127 -0.82 6.26 -17.67
CA SER A 127 -0.43 7.03 -16.48
C SER A 127 -0.75 6.31 -15.19
N VAL A 128 -1.86 5.56 -15.14
CA VAL A 128 -2.25 4.77 -13.97
C VAL A 128 -1.38 3.52 -13.85
N LEU A 129 -1.07 2.86 -14.96
CA LEU A 129 -0.13 1.73 -14.99
C LEU A 129 1.25 2.16 -14.47
N LYS A 130 1.75 3.30 -14.93
CA LYS A 130 3.00 3.86 -14.44
C LYS A 130 2.94 4.16 -12.94
N PHE A 131 1.85 4.75 -12.49
CA PHE A 131 1.64 5.03 -11.07
C PHE A 131 1.68 3.76 -10.22
N ALA A 132 1.03 2.70 -10.67
CA ALA A 132 1.07 1.40 -9.99
C ALA A 132 2.49 0.82 -9.93
N ARG A 133 3.25 0.92 -11.03
CA ARG A 133 4.65 0.46 -11.07
C ARG A 133 5.55 1.27 -10.15
N ASP A 134 5.31 2.57 -10.04
CA ASP A 134 6.04 3.43 -9.09
C ASP A 134 5.79 2.99 -7.63
N ILE A 135 4.57 2.60 -7.31
CA ILE A 135 4.24 2.09 -5.97
C ILE A 135 4.92 0.73 -5.72
N VAL A 136 4.95 -0.16 -6.71
CA VAL A 136 5.69 -1.43 -6.60
C VAL A 136 7.16 -1.15 -6.27
N SER A 137 7.79 -0.24 -7.00
CA SER A 137 9.19 0.13 -6.75
C SER A 137 9.39 0.70 -5.34
N PHE A 138 8.46 1.52 -4.88
CA PHE A 138 8.48 2.05 -3.52
C PHE A 138 8.37 0.94 -2.46
N GLU A 139 7.45 0.00 -2.63
CA GLU A 139 7.28 -1.10 -1.69
C GLU A 139 8.47 -2.08 -1.71
N GLU A 140 9.07 -2.32 -2.87
CA GLU A 140 10.32 -3.08 -2.98
C GLU A 140 11.46 -2.41 -2.22
N ASP A 141 11.56 -1.09 -2.32
CA ASP A 141 12.54 -0.29 -1.59
C ASP A 141 12.30 -0.35 -0.07
N THR A 142 11.04 -0.34 0.35
CA THR A 142 10.66 -0.56 1.75
C THR A 142 11.20 -1.89 2.27
N VAL A 143 11.03 -2.97 1.50
CA VAL A 143 11.57 -4.29 1.85
C VAL A 143 13.08 -4.23 2.03
N GLU A 144 13.80 -3.61 1.09
CA GLU A 144 15.26 -3.50 1.18
C GLU A 144 15.71 -2.69 2.40
N LYS A 145 15.01 -1.61 2.72
CA LYS A 145 15.30 -0.80 3.91
C LYS A 145 15.06 -1.57 5.20
N MET A 146 13.98 -2.34 5.26
CA MET A 146 13.65 -3.12 6.45
C MET A 146 14.65 -4.25 6.71
N LYS A 147 15.26 -4.81 5.68
CA LYS A 147 16.28 -5.87 5.81
C LYS A 147 17.45 -5.46 6.72
N LYS A 148 17.75 -4.17 6.82
CA LYS A 148 18.82 -3.65 7.67
C LYS A 148 18.55 -3.84 9.17
N PHE A 149 17.31 -4.12 9.53
CA PHE A 149 16.90 -4.28 10.92
C PHE A 149 16.69 -5.75 11.31
N LEU A 150 16.88 -6.68 10.37
CA LEU A 150 16.78 -8.13 10.63
C LEU A 150 17.94 -8.68 11.47
#